data_fd3f4201edecc6f86e600eabf9731610
#
_entry.id   fd3f4201edecc6f86e600eabf9731610
#
_cell.length_a   1.000
_cell.length_b   1.000
_cell.length_c   1.000
_cell.angle_alpha   90.00
_cell.angle_beta   90.00
_cell.angle_gamma   90.00
#
_symmetry.space_group_name_H-M   'P 1'
#
loop_
_entity.id
_entity.type
_entity.pdbx_description
1 polymer ?
#
loop_
_entity_poly.entity_id
_entity_poly.type
_entity_poly.pdbx_seq_one_letter_code
_entity_poly.pdbx_strand_id
1 'polypeptide(L)'
;MTAVPAGKSSYAVVLAGHGSRDPSNMRELEALVELMREQAAGRPVGHGYLEFASPTIDAAVRAQLEAGARELVVVPGVLLAATHAKNDMPSEVRALQAEFPTARLHYAAAMDLHPLLLKLCQERLVQAEARGSGTVSRADTCLVLVGRGTTDPDANGDVYKLARMLEEGLGYGGAMVCFSGTSSPRVNEGLKRAVRLGFRRLVVLPYFLFDGVLVKRVRAAVEAAQERYPEAELIAAEHLGAHPYVAQVFLERAQEGIEGRAHMNCSMCKYRIQIVGYESQVGEVQVGHHGAVRGLAEREGPLPVKRWERYVPHPIEAESFEIIEAGRDWSDVPTEWRYAAQRLVHTAGDFEIVPELYFSPGSIEAGVRAILSGKTVVTDVTMVQSGLKRDLMSELGVRVWCGVHDPESFLLQQEEHITRSAAGIRRAWQKFGNDCVLAIGDAPTAIAEAVRLIREQRWRPALVIGLPVGFVGTRESKAALRACLQVPRITNAGTRGGSPWASSVVNAVMIEVKNRLAAAGDTGGGEG
;
A
#
# COMPACT_ATOMS: atom_id res chain seq x y z
N MET A 1 -25.23 -35.11 25.74
CA MET A 1 -23.96 -34.52 26.25
C MET A 1 -22.99 -35.69 26.47
N THR A 2 -22.22 -36.00 25.46
CA THR A 2 -21.16 -37.01 25.56
C THR A 2 -19.84 -36.26 25.67
N ALA A 3 -19.17 -36.38 26.80
CA ALA A 3 -17.87 -35.80 27.08
C ALA A 3 -16.84 -36.39 26.10
N VAL A 4 -16.19 -35.52 25.34
CA VAL A 4 -15.01 -35.86 24.53
C VAL A 4 -13.85 -36.11 25.51
N PRO A 5 -13.10 -37.22 25.39
CA PRO A 5 -11.97 -37.47 26.27
C PRO A 5 -10.87 -36.44 26.01
N ALA A 6 -10.40 -35.84 27.10
CA ALA A 6 -9.27 -34.90 27.11
C ALA A 6 -7.95 -35.64 26.79
N GLY A 7 -7.66 -35.83 25.51
CA GLY A 7 -6.30 -36.05 25.02
C GLY A 7 -5.64 -34.68 24.87
N LYS A 8 -4.62 -34.39 25.69
CA LYS A 8 -3.81 -33.16 25.63
C LYS A 8 -3.08 -33.10 24.29
N SER A 9 -3.70 -32.50 23.27
CA SER A 9 -3.00 -32.01 22.08
C SER A 9 -2.35 -30.69 22.48
N SER A 10 -1.07 -30.73 22.81
CA SER A 10 -0.29 -29.56 23.21
C SER A 10 0.27 -28.83 21.99
N TYR A 11 -0.57 -28.08 21.31
CA TYR A 11 -0.11 -27.15 20.28
C TYR A 11 0.04 -25.74 20.84
N ALA A 12 0.96 -24.97 20.27
CA ALA A 12 1.12 -23.56 20.58
C ALA A 12 0.33 -22.70 19.58
N VAL A 13 -0.11 -21.52 20.02
CA VAL A 13 -0.81 -20.54 19.19
C VAL A 13 0.06 -19.29 19.05
N VAL A 14 0.22 -18.80 17.83
CA VAL A 14 0.86 -17.50 17.54
C VAL A 14 -0.13 -16.60 16.84
N LEU A 15 -0.53 -15.48 17.48
CA LEU A 15 -1.34 -14.45 16.87
C LEU A 15 -0.46 -13.59 15.97
N ALA A 16 -0.71 -13.60 14.67
CA ALA A 16 0.03 -12.84 13.66
C ALA A 16 -0.63 -11.48 13.39
N GLY A 17 -0.20 -10.44 14.10
CA GLY A 17 -0.67 -9.07 13.89
C GLY A 17 -0.05 -8.43 12.65
N HIS A 18 -0.72 -7.40 12.10
CA HIS A 18 -0.14 -6.58 11.04
C HIS A 18 1.06 -5.77 11.55
N GLY A 19 0.96 -5.24 12.76
CA GLY A 19 1.87 -4.26 13.32
C GLY A 19 1.45 -2.81 13.02
N SER A 20 1.93 -1.89 13.82
CA SER A 20 1.60 -0.46 13.71
C SER A 20 2.70 0.39 14.31
N ARG A 21 2.84 1.63 13.78
CA ARG A 21 3.65 2.68 14.42
C ARG A 21 2.92 3.39 15.55
N ASP A 22 1.61 3.16 15.70
CA ASP A 22 0.81 3.72 16.80
C ASP A 22 0.88 2.79 18.02
N PRO A 23 1.44 3.26 19.16
CA PRO A 23 1.59 2.42 20.35
C PRO A 23 0.26 1.92 20.93
N SER A 24 -0.87 2.61 20.68
CA SER A 24 -2.18 2.16 21.18
C SER A 24 -2.60 0.84 20.55
N ASN A 25 -2.27 0.64 19.27
CA ASN A 25 -2.56 -0.60 18.55
C ASN A 25 -1.82 -1.81 19.16
N MET A 26 -0.52 -1.64 19.46
CA MET A 26 0.28 -2.71 20.05
C MET A 26 -0.20 -3.08 21.45
N ARG A 27 -0.48 -2.07 22.31
CA ARG A 27 -1.01 -2.32 23.66
C ARG A 27 -2.33 -3.11 23.64
N GLU A 28 -3.23 -2.81 22.72
CA GLU A 28 -4.49 -3.55 22.60
C GLU A 28 -4.29 -4.98 22.08
N LEU A 29 -3.34 -5.21 21.17
CA LEU A 29 -3.00 -6.56 20.73
C LEU A 29 -2.39 -7.37 21.90
N GLU A 30 -1.47 -6.77 22.65
CA GLU A 30 -0.88 -7.40 23.86
C GLU A 30 -1.95 -7.73 24.90
N ALA A 31 -2.88 -6.80 25.17
CA ALA A 31 -4.01 -7.04 26.07
C ALA A 31 -4.92 -8.18 25.56
N LEU A 32 -5.14 -8.28 24.26
CA LEU A 32 -5.87 -9.38 23.66
C LEU A 32 -5.14 -10.71 23.82
N VAL A 33 -3.81 -10.73 23.67
CA VAL A 33 -3.00 -11.94 23.88
C VAL A 33 -3.10 -12.42 25.33
N GLU A 34 -3.15 -11.52 26.32
CA GLU A 34 -3.38 -11.91 27.71
C GLU A 34 -4.77 -12.55 27.90
N LEU A 35 -5.83 -11.97 27.33
CA LEU A 35 -7.15 -12.60 27.33
C LEU A 35 -7.17 -13.98 26.64
N MET A 36 -6.40 -14.13 25.57
CA MET A 36 -6.24 -15.43 24.91
C MET A 36 -5.52 -16.43 25.82
N ARG A 37 -4.48 -16.04 26.55
CA ARG A 37 -3.76 -16.88 27.51
C ARG A 37 -4.67 -17.37 28.62
N GLU A 38 -5.51 -16.48 29.19
CA GLU A 38 -6.50 -16.83 30.19
C GLU A 38 -7.50 -17.90 29.70
N GLN A 39 -7.92 -17.82 28.45
CA GLN A 39 -8.91 -18.71 27.84
C GLN A 39 -8.30 -19.95 27.19
N ALA A 40 -7.00 -20.00 26.98
CA ALA A 40 -6.32 -21.05 26.22
C ALA A 40 -6.19 -22.41 26.96
N ALA A 41 -6.71 -22.54 28.19
CA ALA A 41 -6.63 -23.77 28.98
C ALA A 41 -5.19 -24.33 29.13
N GLY A 42 -4.22 -23.45 29.33
CA GLY A 42 -2.81 -23.81 29.55
C GLY A 42 -2.00 -24.03 28.27
N ARG A 43 -2.56 -23.82 27.09
CA ARG A 43 -1.81 -23.83 25.81
C ARG A 43 -0.93 -22.59 25.71
N PRO A 44 0.33 -22.70 25.21
CA PRO A 44 1.18 -21.55 24.96
C PRO A 44 0.56 -20.62 23.91
N VAL A 45 0.50 -19.32 24.23
CA VAL A 45 0.03 -18.29 23.31
C VAL A 45 1.10 -17.20 23.21
N GLY A 46 1.60 -17.02 22.00
CA GLY A 46 2.52 -15.95 21.62
C GLY A 46 1.89 -15.00 20.60
N HIS A 47 2.61 -13.94 20.27
CA HIS A 47 2.24 -13.05 19.16
C HIS A 47 3.46 -12.59 18.40
N GLY A 48 3.27 -12.20 17.14
CA GLY A 48 4.28 -11.59 16.30
C GLY A 48 3.63 -10.66 15.28
N TYR A 49 4.43 -9.77 14.74
CA TYR A 49 3.97 -8.74 13.79
C TYR A 49 4.55 -8.99 12.40
N LEU A 50 3.76 -8.68 11.38
CA LEU A 50 4.20 -8.72 9.98
C LEU A 50 5.17 -7.57 9.69
N GLU A 51 4.83 -6.35 10.18
CA GLU A 51 5.54 -5.10 9.92
C GLU A 51 5.56 -4.18 11.15
N PHE A 52 6.44 -3.17 11.13
CA PHE A 52 6.49 -1.99 12.01
C PHE A 52 6.67 -2.27 13.51
N ALA A 53 6.69 -3.50 13.96
CA ALA A 53 6.78 -3.83 15.38
C ALA A 53 7.53 -5.15 15.62
N SER A 54 7.94 -5.39 16.86
CA SER A 54 8.61 -6.61 17.33
C SER A 54 7.82 -7.26 18.47
N PRO A 55 7.93 -8.61 18.63
CA PRO A 55 8.67 -9.53 17.77
C PRO A 55 8.01 -9.73 16.39
N THR A 56 8.79 -10.17 15.41
CA THR A 56 8.24 -10.58 14.10
C THR A 56 7.50 -11.90 14.22
N ILE A 57 6.65 -12.24 13.24
CA ILE A 57 5.99 -13.55 13.16
C ILE A 57 7.03 -14.67 13.20
N ASP A 58 8.11 -14.53 12.43
CA ASP A 58 9.24 -15.46 12.43
C ASP A 58 9.84 -15.65 13.83
N ALA A 59 10.19 -14.57 14.52
CA ALA A 59 10.75 -14.62 15.86
C ALA A 59 9.79 -15.26 16.87
N ALA A 60 8.50 -14.95 16.79
CA ALA A 60 7.48 -15.51 17.68
C ALA A 60 7.30 -17.01 17.47
N VAL A 61 7.30 -17.49 16.22
CA VAL A 61 7.23 -18.93 15.91
C VAL A 61 8.48 -19.66 16.40
N ARG A 62 9.68 -19.13 16.14
CA ARG A 62 10.93 -19.72 16.63
C ARG A 62 10.96 -19.84 18.15
N ALA A 63 10.56 -18.80 18.85
CA ALA A 63 10.50 -18.83 20.32
C ALA A 63 9.59 -19.96 20.84
N GLN A 64 8.45 -20.23 20.20
CA GLN A 64 7.59 -21.35 20.59
C GLN A 64 8.24 -22.73 20.28
N LEU A 65 8.93 -22.84 19.14
CA LEU A 65 9.65 -24.06 18.77
C LEU A 65 10.82 -24.34 19.72
N GLU A 66 11.59 -23.32 20.08
CA GLU A 66 12.67 -23.38 21.06
C GLU A 66 12.17 -23.74 22.46
N ALA A 67 10.97 -23.25 22.84
CA ALA A 67 10.29 -23.62 24.07
C ALA A 67 9.75 -25.10 24.07
N GLY A 68 9.95 -25.82 22.97
CA GLY A 68 9.63 -27.25 22.85
C GLY A 68 8.33 -27.56 22.11
N ALA A 69 7.62 -26.59 21.56
CA ALA A 69 6.44 -26.87 20.74
C ALA A 69 6.84 -27.69 19.50
N ARG A 70 6.03 -28.70 19.15
CA ARG A 70 6.20 -29.52 17.94
C ARG A 70 5.03 -29.35 16.96
N GLU A 71 3.94 -28.82 17.44
CA GLU A 71 2.77 -28.45 16.64
C GLU A 71 2.36 -27.04 17.02
N LEU A 72 2.14 -26.20 16.01
CA LEU A 72 1.88 -24.77 16.20
C LEU A 72 0.92 -24.27 15.13
N VAL A 73 0.03 -23.37 15.51
CA VAL A 73 -0.86 -22.68 14.58
C VAL A 73 -0.63 -21.18 14.62
N VAL A 74 -0.41 -20.60 13.44
CA VAL A 74 -0.36 -19.15 13.24
C VAL A 74 -1.76 -18.67 12.85
N VAL A 75 -2.32 -17.77 13.63
CA VAL A 75 -3.67 -17.21 13.43
C VAL A 75 -3.53 -15.76 12.96
N PRO A 76 -4.05 -15.40 11.77
CA PRO A 76 -3.98 -14.02 11.28
C PRO A 76 -4.81 -13.08 12.15
N GLY A 77 -4.18 -12.09 12.73
CA GLY A 77 -4.78 -11.06 13.59
C GLY A 77 -5.53 -9.99 12.79
N VAL A 78 -6.45 -10.41 11.94
CA VAL A 78 -7.26 -9.55 11.08
C VAL A 78 -8.73 -9.97 11.10
N LEU A 79 -9.62 -8.99 10.93
CA LEU A 79 -11.06 -9.24 10.88
C LEU A 79 -11.46 -10.01 9.62
N LEU A 80 -11.05 -9.52 8.47
CA LEU A 80 -11.43 -10.05 7.16
C LEU A 80 -10.18 -10.41 6.35
N ALA A 81 -10.24 -11.53 5.65
CA ALA A 81 -9.13 -12.03 4.87
C ALA A 81 -8.91 -11.19 3.60
N ALA A 82 -7.76 -10.52 3.54
CA ALA A 82 -7.29 -9.79 2.38
C ALA A 82 -5.82 -10.14 2.09
N THR A 83 -5.13 -9.35 1.29
CA THR A 83 -3.78 -9.61 0.79
C THR A 83 -2.82 -10.17 1.83
N HIS A 84 -2.72 -9.55 3.03
CA HIS A 84 -1.80 -10.02 4.07
C HIS A 84 -2.15 -11.42 4.59
N ALA A 85 -3.44 -11.66 4.87
CA ALA A 85 -3.90 -12.96 5.36
C ALA A 85 -3.92 -14.04 4.26
N LYS A 86 -4.17 -13.65 2.99
CA LYS A 86 -4.24 -14.58 1.87
C LYS A 86 -2.87 -14.84 1.20
N ASN A 87 -1.86 -13.99 1.42
CA ASN A 87 -0.56 -14.06 0.75
C ASN A 87 0.63 -13.96 1.71
N ASP A 88 0.82 -12.83 2.40
CA ASP A 88 2.07 -12.52 3.08
C ASP A 88 2.30 -13.42 4.30
N MET A 89 1.34 -13.51 5.20
CA MET A 89 1.45 -14.36 6.40
C MET A 89 1.55 -15.86 6.07
N PRO A 90 0.74 -16.44 5.14
CA PRO A 90 0.94 -17.84 4.78
C PRO A 90 2.27 -18.12 4.08
N SER A 91 2.85 -17.15 3.36
CA SER A 91 4.19 -17.29 2.78
C SER A 91 5.27 -17.39 3.85
N GLU A 92 5.16 -16.60 4.94
CA GLU A 92 6.01 -16.72 6.12
C GLU A 92 5.94 -18.11 6.75
N VAL A 93 4.71 -18.57 7.00
CA VAL A 93 4.50 -19.89 7.65
C VAL A 93 5.06 -21.02 6.79
N ARG A 94 4.92 -20.94 5.45
CA ARG A 94 5.51 -21.93 4.54
C ARG A 94 7.05 -21.89 4.54
N ALA A 95 7.66 -20.73 4.59
CA ALA A 95 9.10 -20.59 4.68
C ALA A 95 9.62 -21.21 5.99
N LEU A 96 8.95 -20.93 7.11
CA LEU A 96 9.28 -21.53 8.41
C LEU A 96 9.05 -23.05 8.44
N GLN A 97 7.98 -23.55 7.81
CA GLN A 97 7.75 -25.00 7.72
C GLN A 97 8.87 -25.72 6.94
N ALA A 98 9.40 -25.08 5.87
CA ALA A 98 10.53 -25.64 5.14
C ALA A 98 11.82 -25.66 5.97
N GLU A 99 12.03 -24.66 6.80
CA GLU A 99 13.18 -24.58 7.71
C GLU A 99 13.08 -25.55 8.89
N PHE A 100 11.87 -25.77 9.41
CA PHE A 100 11.61 -26.67 10.54
C PHE A 100 10.77 -27.90 10.13
N PRO A 101 11.32 -28.85 9.36
CA PRO A 101 10.55 -29.96 8.79
C PRO A 101 10.05 -30.97 9.82
N THR A 102 10.60 -30.96 11.03
CA THR A 102 10.19 -31.85 12.14
C THR A 102 9.03 -31.29 12.98
N ALA A 103 8.72 -30.00 12.82
CA ALA A 103 7.56 -29.36 13.42
C ALA A 103 6.38 -29.37 12.45
N ARG A 104 5.16 -29.28 13.00
CA ARG A 104 3.94 -29.09 12.20
C ARG A 104 3.45 -27.67 12.39
N LEU A 105 3.53 -26.87 11.33
CA LEU A 105 3.07 -25.48 11.33
C LEU A 105 1.76 -25.38 10.54
N HIS A 106 0.70 -24.97 11.22
CA HIS A 106 -0.62 -24.75 10.65
C HIS A 106 -0.85 -23.25 10.46
N TYR A 107 -1.69 -22.89 9.50
CA TYR A 107 -2.16 -21.54 9.28
C TYR A 107 -3.69 -21.50 9.35
N ALA A 108 -4.22 -20.70 10.28
CA ALA A 108 -5.66 -20.59 10.51
C ALA A 108 -6.33 -19.58 9.56
N ALA A 109 -7.66 -19.60 9.52
CA ALA A 109 -8.45 -18.58 8.85
C ALA A 109 -8.45 -17.24 9.62
N ALA A 110 -8.79 -16.14 8.92
CA ALA A 110 -9.14 -14.88 9.55
C ALA A 110 -10.41 -15.02 10.40
N MET A 111 -10.74 -13.98 11.17
CA MET A 111 -11.93 -14.02 12.02
C MET A 111 -13.23 -14.15 11.21
N ASP A 112 -13.32 -13.46 10.07
CA ASP A 112 -14.47 -13.37 9.17
C ASP A 112 -15.77 -12.96 9.90
N LEU A 113 -16.93 -13.31 9.34
CA LEU A 113 -18.22 -13.04 9.98
C LEU A 113 -18.52 -14.14 11.01
N HIS A 114 -18.22 -13.84 12.27
CA HIS A 114 -18.39 -14.78 13.37
C HIS A 114 -19.54 -14.35 14.29
N PRO A 115 -20.40 -15.27 14.82
CA PRO A 115 -21.52 -14.91 15.69
C PRO A 115 -21.12 -14.08 16.90
N LEU A 116 -19.97 -14.36 17.53
CA LEU A 116 -19.48 -13.57 18.67
C LEU A 116 -19.07 -12.15 18.28
N LEU A 117 -18.58 -11.94 17.04
CA LEU A 117 -18.28 -10.61 16.55
C LEU A 117 -19.55 -9.81 16.24
N LEU A 118 -20.59 -10.47 15.70
CA LEU A 118 -21.91 -9.85 15.53
C LEU A 118 -22.47 -9.42 16.88
N LYS A 119 -22.38 -10.27 17.90
CA LYS A 119 -22.79 -9.94 19.27
C LYS A 119 -22.01 -8.77 19.84
N LEU A 120 -20.70 -8.70 19.64
CA LEU A 120 -19.87 -7.58 20.08
C LEU A 120 -20.25 -6.28 19.34
N CYS A 121 -20.49 -6.35 18.03
CA CYS A 121 -20.99 -5.18 17.27
C CYS A 121 -22.32 -4.68 17.84
N GLN A 122 -23.25 -5.58 18.15
CA GLN A 122 -24.51 -5.23 18.81
C GLN A 122 -24.28 -4.54 20.15
N GLU A 123 -23.41 -5.06 21.01
CA GLU A 123 -23.07 -4.44 22.29
C GLU A 123 -22.49 -3.03 22.11
N ARG A 124 -21.57 -2.82 21.16
CA ARG A 124 -20.99 -1.51 20.84
C ARG A 124 -22.04 -0.52 20.34
N LEU A 125 -22.98 -0.97 19.52
CA LEU A 125 -24.07 -0.15 19.00
C LEU A 125 -25.05 0.25 20.11
N VAL A 126 -25.47 -0.68 20.96
CA VAL A 126 -26.34 -0.42 22.12
C VAL A 126 -25.68 0.57 23.10
N GLN A 127 -24.38 0.40 23.38
CA GLN A 127 -23.62 1.34 24.21
C GLN A 127 -23.53 2.74 23.58
N ALA A 128 -23.42 2.83 22.27
CA ALA A 128 -23.42 4.09 21.55
C ALA A 128 -24.80 4.77 21.62
N GLU A 129 -25.87 4.03 21.32
CA GLU A 129 -27.26 4.53 21.40
C GLU A 129 -27.62 5.06 22.77
N ALA A 130 -27.14 4.44 23.86
CA ALA A 130 -27.36 4.88 25.24
C ALA A 130 -26.76 6.27 25.56
N ARG A 131 -25.81 6.76 24.72
CA ARG A 131 -25.23 8.11 24.84
C ARG A 131 -26.03 9.17 24.05
N GLY A 132 -26.95 8.74 23.23
CA GLY A 132 -27.78 9.62 22.43
C GLY A 132 -28.97 10.20 23.21
N SER A 133 -29.75 11.05 22.55
CA SER A 133 -30.91 11.77 23.12
C SER A 133 -32.03 10.86 23.61
N GLY A 134 -32.06 9.59 23.26
CA GLY A 134 -33.14 8.64 23.59
C GLY A 134 -34.45 8.85 22.84
N THR A 135 -34.58 9.91 22.05
CA THR A 135 -35.85 10.32 21.38
C THR A 135 -35.98 9.81 19.95
N VAL A 136 -34.90 9.25 19.36
CA VAL A 136 -34.87 8.77 17.97
C VAL A 136 -35.00 7.25 17.96
N SER A 137 -35.94 6.73 17.18
CA SER A 137 -36.15 5.29 17.02
C SER A 137 -35.05 4.67 16.14
N ARG A 138 -34.87 3.34 16.20
CA ARG A 138 -33.97 2.63 15.28
C ARG A 138 -34.46 2.71 13.84
N ALA A 139 -35.76 2.76 13.60
CA ALA A 139 -36.32 2.95 12.26
C ALA A 139 -35.94 4.31 11.65
N ASP A 140 -35.67 5.33 12.47
CA ASP A 140 -35.20 6.65 12.04
C ASP A 140 -33.67 6.77 12.10
N THR A 141 -32.96 5.68 12.37
CA THR A 141 -31.50 5.62 12.54
C THR A 141 -30.86 4.89 11.38
N CYS A 142 -29.79 5.46 10.83
CA CYS A 142 -28.90 4.79 9.88
C CYS A 142 -27.66 4.24 10.59
N LEU A 143 -27.38 2.96 10.42
CA LEU A 143 -26.10 2.37 10.77
C LEU A 143 -25.04 2.80 9.74
N VAL A 144 -23.97 3.45 10.17
CA VAL A 144 -22.80 3.72 9.31
C VAL A 144 -21.68 2.78 9.72
N LEU A 145 -21.48 1.71 8.96
CA LEU A 145 -20.41 0.74 9.21
C LEU A 145 -19.13 1.18 8.49
N VAL A 146 -18.05 1.36 9.25
CA VAL A 146 -16.77 1.83 8.70
C VAL A 146 -15.74 0.71 8.72
N GLY A 147 -15.44 0.15 7.55
CA GLY A 147 -14.34 -0.79 7.36
C GLY A 147 -13.00 -0.11 7.08
N ARG A 148 -11.90 -0.87 7.13
CA ARG A 148 -10.58 -0.40 6.68
C ARG A 148 -10.58 -0.10 5.18
N GLY A 149 -11.18 -0.97 4.39
CA GLY A 149 -11.06 -0.99 2.93
C GLY A 149 -9.75 -1.62 2.46
N THR A 150 -9.83 -2.35 1.39
CA THR A 150 -8.73 -3.10 0.79
C THR A 150 -8.91 -3.19 -0.72
N THR A 151 -7.87 -3.60 -1.44
CA THR A 151 -7.92 -3.94 -2.87
C THR A 151 -8.57 -5.31 -3.14
N ASP A 152 -8.86 -6.07 -2.09
CA ASP A 152 -9.56 -7.35 -2.19
C ASP A 152 -11.08 -7.10 -2.13
N PRO A 153 -11.84 -7.33 -3.23
CA PRO A 153 -13.28 -7.05 -3.27
C PRO A 153 -14.10 -8.01 -2.39
N ASP A 154 -13.60 -9.22 -2.15
CA ASP A 154 -14.23 -10.20 -1.28
C ASP A 154 -14.32 -9.68 0.16
N ALA A 155 -13.18 -9.26 0.73
CA ALA A 155 -13.15 -8.65 2.05
C ALA A 155 -13.97 -7.35 2.15
N ASN A 156 -14.02 -6.53 1.10
CA ASN A 156 -14.90 -5.36 1.07
C ASN A 156 -16.38 -5.79 1.02
N GLY A 157 -16.71 -6.86 0.29
CA GLY A 157 -18.05 -7.45 0.20
C GLY A 157 -18.56 -7.94 1.57
N ASP A 158 -17.69 -8.52 2.38
CA ASP A 158 -18.04 -8.97 3.73
C ASP A 158 -18.42 -7.81 4.67
N VAL A 159 -17.85 -6.61 4.48
CA VAL A 159 -18.30 -5.42 5.22
C VAL A 159 -19.74 -5.05 4.87
N TYR A 160 -20.13 -5.14 3.60
CA TYR A 160 -21.53 -4.91 3.17
C TYR A 160 -22.47 -5.98 3.72
N LYS A 161 -22.05 -7.24 3.71
CA LYS A 161 -22.80 -8.35 4.28
C LYS A 161 -23.02 -8.17 5.78
N LEU A 162 -21.96 -7.78 6.51
CA LEU A 162 -22.05 -7.46 7.94
C LEU A 162 -23.03 -6.30 8.21
N ALA A 163 -22.95 -5.22 7.43
CA ALA A 163 -23.84 -4.08 7.56
C ALA A 163 -25.31 -4.50 7.40
N ARG A 164 -25.60 -5.34 6.38
CA ARG A 164 -26.95 -5.85 6.15
C ARG A 164 -27.46 -6.72 7.29
N MET A 165 -26.61 -7.60 7.83
CA MET A 165 -26.99 -8.45 8.97
C MET A 165 -27.27 -7.65 10.24
N LEU A 166 -26.48 -6.60 10.50
CA LEU A 166 -26.71 -5.71 11.65
C LEU A 166 -27.95 -4.81 11.46
N GLU A 167 -28.17 -4.28 10.26
CA GLU A 167 -29.36 -3.48 9.91
C GLU A 167 -30.64 -4.27 10.19
N GLU A 168 -30.77 -5.46 9.60
CA GLU A 168 -31.95 -6.29 9.77
C GLU A 168 -32.09 -6.84 11.19
N GLY A 169 -30.97 -7.35 11.76
CA GLY A 169 -30.98 -7.96 13.07
C GLY A 169 -31.30 -6.99 14.22
N LEU A 170 -30.99 -5.71 14.07
CA LEU A 170 -31.21 -4.67 15.08
C LEU A 170 -32.40 -3.73 14.76
N GLY A 171 -32.97 -3.83 13.55
CA GLY A 171 -34.12 -3.04 13.12
C GLY A 171 -33.78 -1.57 12.84
N TYR A 172 -32.59 -1.30 12.30
CA TYR A 172 -32.23 0.03 11.81
C TYR A 172 -33.01 0.36 10.53
N GLY A 173 -33.33 1.63 10.32
CA GLY A 173 -34.05 2.10 9.13
C GLY A 173 -33.22 2.05 7.86
N GLY A 174 -31.91 1.88 7.98
CA GLY A 174 -30.98 1.69 6.87
C GLY A 174 -29.54 1.51 7.32
N ALA A 175 -28.69 1.08 6.38
CA ALA A 175 -27.25 1.00 6.61
C ALA A 175 -26.45 1.66 5.48
N MET A 176 -25.32 2.27 5.84
CA MET A 176 -24.32 2.82 4.94
C MET A 176 -22.96 2.20 5.23
N VAL A 177 -22.32 1.68 4.22
CA VAL A 177 -20.92 1.20 4.33
C VAL A 177 -19.98 2.28 3.80
N CYS A 178 -18.91 2.55 4.53
CA CYS A 178 -17.82 3.40 4.07
C CYS A 178 -16.47 2.90 4.60
N PHE A 179 -15.37 3.49 4.11
CA PHE A 179 -14.04 2.98 4.37
C PHE A 179 -13.09 4.11 4.80
N SER A 180 -12.25 3.81 5.79
CA SER A 180 -11.23 4.73 6.31
C SER A 180 -9.89 4.62 5.55
N GLY A 181 -9.67 3.55 4.80
CA GLY A 181 -8.44 3.25 4.03
C GLY A 181 -8.53 3.58 2.54
N THR A 182 -8.30 2.59 1.69
CA THR A 182 -8.13 2.75 0.23
C THR A 182 -9.43 2.71 -0.58
N SER A 183 -10.49 2.07 -0.06
CA SER A 183 -11.75 1.84 -0.79
C SER A 183 -12.72 3.03 -0.68
N SER A 184 -13.67 3.10 -1.60
CA SER A 184 -14.75 4.09 -1.61
C SER A 184 -16.09 3.44 -1.27
N PRO A 185 -17.09 4.20 -0.74
CA PRO A 185 -17.01 5.61 -0.36
C PRO A 185 -16.15 5.86 0.89
N ARG A 186 -15.52 7.02 0.97
CA ARG A 186 -14.78 7.44 2.15
C ARG A 186 -15.73 7.82 3.30
N VAL A 187 -15.22 7.87 4.54
CA VAL A 187 -16.04 8.17 5.74
C VAL A 187 -16.84 9.45 5.57
N ASN A 188 -16.20 10.56 5.19
CA ASN A 188 -16.90 11.85 4.99
C ASN A 188 -17.98 11.78 3.90
N GLU A 189 -17.73 11.03 2.84
CA GLU A 189 -18.70 10.83 1.77
C GLU A 189 -19.87 9.96 2.23
N GLY A 190 -19.60 8.87 2.97
CA GLY A 190 -20.60 8.00 3.55
C GLY A 190 -21.51 8.76 4.53
N LEU A 191 -20.95 9.55 5.44
CA LEU A 191 -21.70 10.38 6.37
C LEU A 191 -22.60 11.40 5.64
N LYS A 192 -22.03 12.10 4.64
CA LYS A 192 -22.82 13.05 3.81
C LYS A 192 -23.97 12.37 3.08
N ARG A 193 -23.76 11.16 2.56
CA ARG A 193 -24.82 10.38 1.88
C ARG A 193 -25.90 9.96 2.87
N ALA A 194 -25.52 9.44 4.04
CA ALA A 194 -26.46 9.01 5.07
C ALA A 194 -27.35 10.17 5.60
N VAL A 195 -26.76 11.35 5.84
CA VAL A 195 -27.55 12.55 6.21
C VAL A 195 -28.55 12.93 5.11
N ARG A 196 -28.14 12.89 3.84
CA ARG A 196 -29.02 13.20 2.70
C ARG A 196 -30.20 12.23 2.53
N LEU A 197 -30.11 11.01 3.06
CA LEU A 197 -31.21 10.06 3.08
C LEU A 197 -32.30 10.43 4.11
N GLY A 198 -32.06 11.47 4.93
CA GLY A 198 -33.06 12.02 5.85
C GLY A 198 -33.17 11.30 7.19
N PHE A 199 -32.22 10.45 7.55
CA PHE A 199 -32.19 9.82 8.87
C PHE A 199 -31.93 10.85 9.97
N ARG A 200 -32.67 10.73 11.08
CA ARG A 200 -32.55 11.63 12.24
C ARG A 200 -31.35 11.31 13.12
N ARG A 201 -30.87 10.06 13.08
CA ARG A 201 -29.68 9.61 13.79
C ARG A 201 -28.77 8.79 12.86
N LEU A 202 -27.47 8.99 13.00
CA LEU A 202 -26.43 8.13 12.43
C LEU A 202 -25.62 7.51 13.56
N VAL A 203 -25.59 6.19 13.68
CA VAL A 203 -24.70 5.48 14.60
C VAL A 203 -23.54 4.91 13.78
N VAL A 204 -22.34 5.41 14.06
CA VAL A 204 -21.13 5.09 13.28
C VAL A 204 -20.34 4.04 14.03
N LEU A 205 -20.22 2.83 13.45
CA LEU A 205 -19.44 1.72 14.02
C LEU A 205 -18.10 1.57 13.27
N PRO A 206 -16.97 1.93 13.91
CA PRO A 206 -15.65 1.60 13.39
C PRO A 206 -15.41 0.09 13.55
N TYR A 207 -15.48 -0.66 12.45
CA TYR A 207 -15.22 -2.10 12.44
C TYR A 207 -13.72 -2.38 12.34
N PHE A 208 -13.02 -2.21 13.48
CA PHE A 208 -11.58 -2.38 13.64
C PHE A 208 -11.30 -3.20 14.89
N LEU A 209 -10.26 -4.06 14.82
CA LEU A 209 -9.82 -4.83 15.97
C LEU A 209 -9.22 -3.93 17.06
N PHE A 210 -8.35 -3.02 16.66
CA PHE A 210 -7.53 -2.23 17.58
C PHE A 210 -7.62 -0.74 17.28
N ASP A 211 -7.38 0.09 18.29
CA ASP A 211 -7.25 1.53 18.14
C ASP A 211 -6.05 1.88 17.23
N GLY A 212 -6.01 3.10 16.75
CA GLY A 212 -4.94 3.61 15.91
C GLY A 212 -5.40 4.77 15.02
N VAL A 213 -4.50 5.17 14.12
CA VAL A 213 -4.72 6.35 13.25
C VAL A 213 -6.07 6.31 12.50
N LEU A 214 -6.50 5.12 12.05
CA LEU A 214 -7.75 5.01 11.28
C LEU A 214 -8.99 5.19 12.16
N VAL A 215 -9.01 4.62 13.36
CA VAL A 215 -10.13 4.79 14.32
C VAL A 215 -10.21 6.25 14.77
N LYS A 216 -9.07 6.88 15.11
CA LYS A 216 -8.99 8.31 15.47
C LYS A 216 -9.52 9.20 14.35
N ARG A 217 -9.19 8.87 13.08
CA ARG A 217 -9.71 9.56 11.89
C ARG A 217 -11.23 9.43 11.73
N VAL A 218 -11.78 8.25 12.02
CA VAL A 218 -13.24 8.03 11.98
C VAL A 218 -13.92 8.90 13.04
N ARG A 219 -13.42 8.93 14.28
CA ARG A 219 -13.97 9.75 15.36
C ARG A 219 -13.97 11.25 14.99
N ALA A 220 -12.82 11.75 14.53
CA ALA A 220 -12.71 13.14 14.08
C ALA A 220 -13.65 13.47 12.91
N ALA A 221 -13.87 12.52 11.98
CA ALA A 221 -14.82 12.72 10.88
C ALA A 221 -16.28 12.78 11.36
N VAL A 222 -16.63 12.02 12.40
CA VAL A 222 -17.98 12.08 13.02
C VAL A 222 -18.18 13.41 13.73
N GLU A 223 -17.19 13.87 14.50
CA GLU A 223 -17.24 15.17 15.20
C GLU A 223 -17.42 16.33 14.21
N ALA A 224 -16.59 16.38 13.16
CA ALA A 224 -16.71 17.40 12.12
C ALA A 224 -18.04 17.33 11.34
N ALA A 225 -18.58 16.12 11.15
CA ALA A 225 -19.88 15.95 10.51
C ALA A 225 -21.02 16.39 11.44
N GLN A 226 -20.94 16.18 12.75
CA GLN A 226 -21.92 16.67 13.72
C GLN A 226 -22.00 18.21 13.72
N GLU A 227 -20.87 18.90 13.65
CA GLU A 227 -20.83 20.36 13.52
C GLU A 227 -21.47 20.85 12.22
N ARG A 228 -21.25 20.10 11.13
CA ARG A 228 -21.75 20.46 9.80
C ARG A 228 -23.23 20.16 9.58
N TYR A 229 -23.76 19.16 10.25
CA TYR A 229 -25.14 18.65 10.10
C TYR A 229 -25.85 18.59 11.46
N PRO A 230 -26.12 19.75 12.08
CA PRO A 230 -26.73 19.82 13.43
C PRO A 230 -28.16 19.28 13.48
N GLU A 231 -28.81 19.10 12.32
CA GLU A 231 -30.16 18.53 12.20
C GLU A 231 -30.23 17.02 12.44
N ALA A 232 -29.08 16.32 12.36
CA ALA A 232 -28.98 14.89 12.61
C ALA A 232 -28.11 14.62 13.85
N GLU A 233 -28.48 13.62 14.65
CA GLU A 233 -27.67 13.16 15.78
C GLU A 233 -26.62 12.14 15.28
N LEU A 234 -25.33 12.47 15.36
CA LEU A 234 -24.23 11.59 14.96
C LEU A 234 -23.53 11.03 16.19
N ILE A 235 -23.47 9.70 16.33
CA ILE A 235 -22.88 9.02 17.48
C ILE A 235 -21.81 8.04 16.99
N ALA A 236 -20.56 8.22 17.42
CA ALA A 236 -19.51 7.25 17.17
C ALA A 236 -19.57 6.12 18.23
N ALA A 237 -19.72 4.88 17.79
CA ALA A 237 -19.52 3.72 18.64
C ALA A 237 -18.03 3.46 18.89
N GLU A 238 -17.71 2.71 19.94
CA GLU A 238 -16.37 2.21 20.15
C GLU A 238 -16.06 1.11 19.12
N HIS A 239 -14.78 0.97 18.77
CA HIS A 239 -14.29 -0.15 17.97
C HIS A 239 -14.34 -1.47 18.79
N LEU A 240 -13.98 -2.60 18.20
CA LEU A 240 -14.09 -3.90 18.86
C LEU A 240 -13.17 -3.99 20.08
N GLY A 241 -11.89 -3.68 19.91
CA GLY A 241 -10.88 -3.66 20.97
C GLY A 241 -10.48 -5.05 21.48
N ALA A 242 -9.64 -5.08 22.51
CA ALA A 242 -9.33 -6.29 23.23
C ALA A 242 -10.56 -6.71 24.06
N HIS A 243 -11.25 -7.74 23.60
CA HIS A 243 -12.50 -8.23 24.20
C HIS A 243 -12.50 -9.75 24.33
N PRO A 244 -13.11 -10.33 25.40
CA PRO A 244 -13.17 -11.78 25.58
C PRO A 244 -13.75 -12.55 24.39
N TYR A 245 -14.74 -12.02 23.69
CA TYR A 245 -15.27 -12.64 22.47
C TYR A 245 -14.25 -12.66 21.33
N VAL A 246 -13.44 -11.61 21.19
CA VAL A 246 -12.38 -11.56 20.19
C VAL A 246 -11.32 -12.62 20.48
N ALA A 247 -10.90 -12.76 21.75
CA ALA A 247 -9.97 -13.81 22.19
C ALA A 247 -10.53 -15.21 21.91
N GLN A 248 -11.81 -15.44 22.23
CA GLN A 248 -12.48 -16.72 21.97
C GLN A 248 -12.50 -17.05 20.47
N VAL A 249 -12.85 -16.09 19.60
CA VAL A 249 -12.86 -16.31 18.14
C VAL A 249 -11.48 -16.71 17.64
N PHE A 250 -10.40 -16.05 18.07
CA PHE A 250 -9.05 -16.43 17.68
C PHE A 250 -8.67 -17.84 18.13
N LEU A 251 -9.07 -18.26 19.34
CA LEU A 251 -8.83 -19.62 19.83
C LEU A 251 -9.66 -20.66 19.07
N GLU A 252 -10.89 -20.34 18.67
CA GLU A 252 -11.70 -21.19 17.81
C GLU A 252 -11.07 -21.34 16.42
N ARG A 253 -10.60 -20.24 15.81
CA ARG A 253 -9.85 -20.27 14.53
C ARG A 253 -8.55 -21.09 14.66
N ALA A 254 -7.84 -20.97 15.78
CA ALA A 254 -6.67 -21.81 16.05
C ALA A 254 -7.03 -23.30 16.06
N GLN A 255 -8.10 -23.67 16.74
CA GLN A 255 -8.58 -25.05 16.80
C GLN A 255 -8.98 -25.58 15.42
N GLU A 256 -9.71 -24.77 14.62
CA GLU A 256 -10.07 -25.11 13.24
C GLU A 256 -8.82 -25.31 12.35
N GLY A 257 -7.78 -24.50 12.57
CA GLY A 257 -6.50 -24.63 11.85
C GLY A 257 -5.80 -25.96 12.15
N ILE A 258 -5.75 -26.36 13.42
CA ILE A 258 -5.17 -27.65 13.85
C ILE A 258 -5.98 -28.84 13.29
N GLU A 259 -7.30 -28.73 13.28
CA GLU A 259 -8.19 -29.78 12.78
C GLU A 259 -8.29 -29.85 11.24
N GLY A 260 -7.58 -28.97 10.52
CA GLY A 260 -7.64 -28.90 9.06
C GLY A 260 -8.98 -28.39 8.51
N ARG A 261 -9.77 -27.68 9.34
CA ARG A 261 -11.06 -27.09 8.98
C ARG A 261 -10.98 -25.59 8.68
N ALA A 262 -9.77 -25.00 8.73
CA ALA A 262 -9.58 -23.60 8.40
C ALA A 262 -9.96 -23.34 6.94
N HIS A 263 -10.88 -22.39 6.73
CA HIS A 263 -11.34 -22.02 5.41
C HIS A 263 -11.28 -20.50 5.21
N MET A 264 -10.68 -20.08 4.11
CA MET A 264 -10.71 -18.71 3.62
C MET A 264 -11.13 -18.70 2.15
N ASN A 265 -11.85 -17.68 1.73
CA ASN A 265 -12.30 -17.54 0.34
C ASN A 265 -11.14 -17.13 -0.59
N CYS A 266 -10.16 -18.01 -0.75
CA CYS A 266 -9.02 -17.79 -1.65
C CYS A 266 -9.42 -17.82 -3.13
N SER A 267 -10.59 -18.37 -3.48
CA SER A 267 -11.08 -18.39 -4.86
C SER A 267 -11.42 -17.01 -5.40
N MET A 268 -11.73 -16.05 -4.52
CA MET A 268 -11.98 -14.64 -4.87
C MET A 268 -10.75 -13.75 -4.68
N CYS A 269 -9.56 -14.35 -4.54
CA CYS A 269 -8.30 -13.62 -4.39
C CYS A 269 -7.83 -13.08 -5.73
N LYS A 270 -7.24 -11.88 -5.76
CA LYS A 270 -6.68 -11.23 -6.96
C LYS A 270 -5.63 -12.05 -7.71
N TYR A 271 -5.00 -13.02 -7.05
CA TYR A 271 -4.05 -13.95 -7.68
C TYR A 271 -4.74 -15.11 -8.41
N ARG A 272 -6.05 -15.29 -8.28
CA ARG A 272 -6.81 -16.39 -8.87
C ARG A 272 -7.86 -15.95 -9.87
N ILE A 273 -8.44 -14.77 -9.67
CA ILE A 273 -9.44 -14.22 -10.59
C ILE A 273 -8.99 -12.85 -11.10
N GLN A 274 -9.47 -12.50 -12.29
CA GLN A 274 -9.22 -11.19 -12.86
C GLN A 274 -10.00 -10.12 -12.10
N ILE A 275 -9.26 -9.18 -11.48
CA ILE A 275 -9.81 -8.00 -10.82
C ILE A 275 -9.31 -6.78 -11.58
N VAL A 276 -10.20 -5.86 -11.88
CA VAL A 276 -9.88 -4.63 -12.62
C VAL A 276 -8.71 -3.88 -11.94
N GLY A 277 -7.63 -3.66 -12.68
CA GLY A 277 -6.41 -3.03 -12.22
C GLY A 277 -5.36 -3.99 -11.62
N TYR A 278 -5.65 -5.29 -11.58
CA TYR A 278 -4.74 -6.35 -11.10
C TYR A 278 -4.63 -7.53 -12.08
N GLU A 279 -4.94 -7.30 -13.34
CA GLU A 279 -5.01 -8.33 -14.39
C GLU A 279 -3.69 -9.10 -14.54
N SER A 280 -2.57 -8.39 -14.39
CA SER A 280 -1.23 -8.98 -14.47
C SER A 280 -0.87 -9.90 -13.30
N GLN A 281 -1.65 -9.88 -12.22
CA GLN A 281 -1.35 -10.68 -11.01
C GLN A 281 -2.13 -12.00 -10.96
N VAL A 282 -3.00 -12.24 -11.94
CA VAL A 282 -3.75 -13.51 -12.04
C VAL A 282 -2.77 -14.65 -12.38
N GLY A 283 -2.75 -15.68 -11.54
CA GLY A 283 -1.88 -16.83 -11.70
C GLY A 283 -0.43 -16.65 -11.22
N GLU A 284 -0.05 -15.46 -10.75
CA GLU A 284 1.27 -15.24 -10.16
C GLU A 284 1.47 -16.05 -8.88
N VAL A 285 2.72 -16.42 -8.64
CA VAL A 285 3.14 -17.08 -7.40
C VAL A 285 2.97 -16.11 -6.24
N GLN A 286 2.30 -16.56 -5.18
CA GLN A 286 2.20 -15.78 -3.94
C GLN A 286 3.56 -15.69 -3.27
N VAL A 287 4.12 -14.49 -3.22
CA VAL A 287 5.36 -14.16 -2.50
C VAL A 287 5.08 -13.04 -1.50
N GLY A 288 5.71 -13.09 -0.34
CA GLY A 288 5.57 -12.04 0.67
C GLY A 288 6.11 -10.71 0.12
N HIS A 289 5.29 -9.66 0.15
CA HIS A 289 5.66 -8.34 -0.35
C HIS A 289 6.44 -7.47 0.65
N HIS A 290 6.53 -7.89 1.91
CA HIS A 290 6.99 -7.06 3.02
C HIS A 290 8.41 -7.37 3.53
N GLY A 291 9.23 -8.07 2.75
CA GLY A 291 10.60 -8.41 3.12
C GLY A 291 11.50 -7.24 3.53
N ALA A 292 11.18 -6.02 3.08
CA ALA A 292 11.95 -4.80 3.38
C ALA A 292 11.50 -4.05 4.65
N VAL A 293 10.33 -4.40 5.23
CA VAL A 293 9.70 -3.66 6.35
C VAL A 293 9.60 -4.50 7.62
N ARG A 294 10.08 -5.74 7.56
CA ARG A 294 10.08 -6.67 8.70
C ARG A 294 10.91 -6.13 9.86
N GLY A 295 10.30 -6.07 11.02
CA GLY A 295 10.99 -5.81 12.28
C GLY A 295 11.79 -4.52 12.27
N LEU A 296 11.15 -3.36 12.27
CA LEU A 296 11.80 -2.06 12.40
C LEU A 296 12.41 -1.80 13.79
N ALA A 297 12.33 -2.75 14.70
CA ALA A 297 13.03 -2.68 15.98
C ALA A 297 13.94 -3.91 16.10
N GLU A 298 15.23 -3.64 16.17
CA GLU A 298 16.28 -4.53 16.70
C GLU A 298 16.55 -5.83 15.90
N ARG A 299 17.26 -5.70 14.81
CA ARG A 299 18.26 -6.70 14.48
C ARG A 299 19.54 -6.37 15.22
N GLU A 300 19.77 -7.03 16.33
CA GLU A 300 21.12 -7.19 16.87
C GLU A 300 21.89 -8.11 15.91
N GLY A 301 22.73 -7.52 15.10
CA GLY A 301 23.60 -8.17 14.14
C GLY A 301 23.67 -7.40 12.83
N PRO A 302 24.80 -7.43 12.10
CA PRO A 302 24.86 -6.83 10.78
C PRO A 302 23.83 -7.53 9.89
N LEU A 303 22.92 -6.72 9.28
CA LEU A 303 22.04 -7.20 8.22
C LEU A 303 22.86 -8.03 7.24
N PRO A 304 22.38 -9.19 6.77
CA PRO A 304 23.02 -9.83 5.63
C PRO A 304 23.07 -8.76 4.54
N VAL A 305 24.28 -8.36 4.18
CA VAL A 305 24.51 -7.33 3.16
C VAL A 305 23.80 -7.86 1.91
N LYS A 306 22.72 -7.18 1.50
CA LYS A 306 22.01 -7.53 0.27
C LYS A 306 23.04 -7.46 -0.83
N ARG A 307 23.47 -8.61 -1.36
CA ARG A 307 24.32 -8.62 -2.54
C ARG A 307 23.48 -8.16 -3.71
N TRP A 308 23.81 -6.99 -4.20
CA TRP A 308 23.21 -6.46 -5.40
C TRP A 308 23.85 -7.14 -6.60
N GLU A 309 23.02 -7.65 -7.50
CA GLU A 309 23.45 -8.15 -8.79
C GLU A 309 23.27 -7.04 -9.83
N ARG A 310 24.18 -6.99 -10.80
CA ARG A 310 24.04 -6.06 -11.93
C ARG A 310 22.74 -6.36 -12.67
N TYR A 311 22.16 -5.31 -13.25
CA TYR A 311 21.02 -5.49 -14.12
C TYR A 311 21.40 -6.36 -15.33
N VAL A 312 20.67 -7.46 -15.52
CA VAL A 312 20.81 -8.34 -16.69
C VAL A 312 19.59 -8.07 -17.59
N PRO A 313 19.82 -7.50 -18.79
CA PRO A 313 18.73 -7.30 -19.75
C PRO A 313 18.23 -8.65 -20.28
N HIS A 314 16.97 -8.70 -20.71
CA HIS A 314 16.46 -9.83 -21.49
C HIS A 314 17.30 -10.01 -22.76
N PRO A 315 17.57 -11.25 -23.27
CA PRO A 315 18.42 -11.46 -24.46
C PRO A 315 18.05 -10.60 -25.68
N ILE A 316 16.77 -10.43 -25.97
CA ILE A 316 16.29 -9.55 -27.05
C ILE A 316 16.61 -8.07 -26.77
N GLU A 317 16.53 -7.64 -25.52
CA GLU A 317 16.91 -6.27 -25.11
C GLU A 317 18.42 -6.08 -25.30
N ALA A 318 19.24 -7.07 -24.91
CA ALA A 318 20.68 -7.03 -25.08
C ALA A 318 21.08 -6.93 -26.56
N GLU A 319 20.54 -7.81 -27.42
CA GLU A 319 20.76 -7.80 -28.88
C GLU A 319 20.36 -6.42 -29.48
N SER A 320 19.23 -5.86 -29.06
CA SER A 320 18.79 -4.54 -29.52
C SER A 320 19.80 -3.45 -29.13
N PHE A 321 20.37 -3.50 -27.94
CA PHE A 321 21.39 -2.54 -27.50
C PHE A 321 22.72 -2.70 -28.25
N GLU A 322 23.13 -3.92 -28.63
CA GLU A 322 24.27 -4.15 -29.49
C GLU A 322 24.07 -3.53 -30.87
N ILE A 323 22.88 -3.69 -31.47
CA ILE A 323 22.51 -3.06 -32.75
C ILE A 323 22.53 -1.54 -32.63
N ILE A 324 22.00 -0.98 -31.53
CA ILE A 324 21.97 0.47 -31.30
C ILE A 324 23.38 1.03 -31.11
N GLU A 325 24.26 0.33 -30.37
CA GLU A 325 25.65 0.75 -30.17
C GLU A 325 26.39 0.80 -31.48
N ALA A 326 26.22 -0.22 -32.33
CA ALA A 326 26.87 -0.33 -33.64
C ALA A 326 26.23 0.60 -34.69
N GLY A 327 24.99 1.03 -34.50
CA GLY A 327 24.19 1.75 -35.50
C GLY A 327 24.60 3.21 -35.75
N ARG A 328 25.41 3.81 -34.85
CA ARG A 328 25.94 5.16 -35.03
C ARG A 328 27.22 5.41 -34.24
N ASP A 329 27.95 6.48 -34.60
CA ASP A 329 28.98 7.04 -33.73
C ASP A 329 28.35 7.79 -32.55
N TRP A 330 28.74 7.41 -31.32
CA TRP A 330 28.26 7.99 -30.08
C TRP A 330 29.25 8.99 -29.44
N SER A 331 30.29 9.38 -30.15
CA SER A 331 31.34 10.28 -29.65
C SER A 331 30.81 11.70 -29.34
N ASP A 332 29.72 12.10 -29.99
CA ASP A 332 29.02 13.38 -29.79
C ASP A 332 28.09 13.38 -28.55
N VAL A 333 27.85 12.19 -27.94
CA VAL A 333 27.00 12.06 -26.76
C VAL A 333 27.88 11.84 -25.53
N PRO A 334 27.83 12.71 -24.50
CA PRO A 334 28.58 12.53 -23.26
C PRO A 334 28.34 11.14 -22.64
N THR A 335 29.39 10.53 -22.16
CA THR A 335 29.34 9.15 -21.61
C THR A 335 28.28 8.99 -20.52
N GLU A 336 28.10 10.01 -19.68
CA GLU A 336 27.07 10.01 -18.62
C GLU A 336 25.63 9.94 -19.14
N TRP A 337 25.36 10.34 -20.39
CA TRP A 337 24.04 10.34 -20.99
C TRP A 337 23.79 9.18 -21.94
N ARG A 338 24.88 8.53 -22.40
CA ARG A 338 24.87 7.56 -23.50
C ARG A 338 23.83 6.46 -23.26
N TYR A 339 23.86 5.83 -22.11
CA TYR A 339 22.92 4.75 -21.84
C TYR A 339 21.43 5.21 -21.86
N ALA A 340 21.12 6.37 -21.27
CA ALA A 340 19.77 6.92 -21.31
C ALA A 340 19.34 7.32 -22.73
N ALA A 341 20.26 7.86 -23.53
CA ALA A 341 20.01 8.20 -24.95
C ALA A 341 19.77 6.93 -25.78
N GLN A 342 20.57 5.88 -25.59
CA GLN A 342 20.38 4.58 -26.25
C GLN A 342 19.02 3.95 -25.90
N ARG A 343 18.61 4.04 -24.63
CA ARG A 343 17.29 3.58 -24.22
C ARG A 343 16.15 4.37 -24.87
N LEU A 344 16.35 5.66 -25.11
CA LEU A 344 15.38 6.48 -25.85
C LEU A 344 15.33 6.06 -27.33
N VAL A 345 16.48 5.80 -27.97
CA VAL A 345 16.55 5.23 -29.33
C VAL A 345 15.85 3.88 -29.40
N HIS A 346 16.11 2.98 -28.43
CA HIS A 346 15.42 1.70 -28.36
C HIS A 346 13.89 1.86 -28.25
N THR A 347 13.44 2.82 -27.44
CA THR A 347 12.02 3.08 -27.22
C THR A 347 11.34 3.72 -28.44
N ALA A 348 12.05 4.59 -29.16
CA ALA A 348 11.54 5.29 -30.33
C ALA A 348 11.69 4.49 -31.64
N GLY A 349 12.61 3.53 -31.69
CA GLY A 349 13.02 2.87 -32.93
C GLY A 349 13.67 3.81 -33.95
N ASP A 350 14.29 4.90 -33.48
CA ASP A 350 14.72 5.99 -34.37
C ASP A 350 15.99 6.68 -33.83
N PHE A 351 17.05 6.68 -34.62
CA PHE A 351 18.31 7.36 -34.30
C PHE A 351 18.27 8.86 -34.47
N GLU A 352 17.35 9.37 -35.30
CA GLU A 352 17.22 10.82 -35.59
C GLU A 352 16.76 11.63 -34.38
N ILE A 353 16.33 10.98 -33.30
CA ILE A 353 15.98 11.67 -32.06
C ILE A 353 17.19 12.18 -31.29
N VAL A 354 18.38 11.58 -31.46
CA VAL A 354 19.57 11.86 -30.63
C VAL A 354 19.97 13.34 -30.65
N PRO A 355 20.03 14.03 -31.80
CA PRO A 355 20.35 15.45 -31.83
C PRO A 355 19.30 16.36 -31.15
N GLU A 356 18.08 15.86 -30.97
CA GLU A 356 17.02 16.60 -30.28
C GLU A 356 17.09 16.50 -28.78
N LEU A 357 17.77 15.48 -28.25
CA LEU A 357 17.84 15.20 -26.81
C LEU A 357 18.66 16.27 -26.08
N TYR A 358 18.25 16.60 -24.89
CA TYR A 358 18.94 17.51 -23.99
C TYR A 358 18.96 16.98 -22.56
N PHE A 359 20.15 16.81 -22.05
CA PHE A 359 20.43 16.48 -20.66
C PHE A 359 21.21 17.63 -20.04
N SER A 360 20.77 18.19 -18.93
CA SER A 360 21.60 19.14 -18.20
C SER A 360 22.79 18.42 -17.55
N PRO A 361 23.96 19.06 -17.42
CA PRO A 361 25.11 18.44 -16.73
C PRO A 361 24.71 17.89 -15.36
N GLY A 362 25.12 16.67 -15.05
CA GLY A 362 24.82 15.98 -13.79
C GLY A 362 23.37 15.56 -13.60
N SER A 363 22.51 15.59 -14.64
CA SER A 363 21.09 15.24 -14.51
C SER A 363 20.88 13.76 -14.19
N ILE A 364 21.64 12.86 -14.78
CA ILE A 364 21.59 11.42 -14.46
C ILE A 364 22.04 11.20 -13.01
N GLU A 365 23.13 11.82 -12.60
CA GLU A 365 23.62 11.74 -11.22
C GLU A 365 22.62 12.27 -10.20
N ALA A 366 21.90 13.34 -10.52
CA ALA A 366 20.84 13.87 -9.69
C ALA A 366 19.68 12.88 -9.55
N GLY A 367 19.32 12.19 -10.64
CA GLY A 367 18.33 11.12 -10.63
C GLY A 367 18.76 9.93 -9.76
N VAL A 368 19.99 9.47 -9.92
CA VAL A 368 20.58 8.40 -9.12
C VAL A 368 20.53 8.73 -7.63
N ARG A 369 21.03 9.91 -7.23
CA ARG A 369 20.96 10.36 -5.83
C ARG A 369 19.54 10.47 -5.32
N ALA A 370 18.60 10.93 -6.13
CA ALA A 370 17.19 11.04 -5.76
C ALA A 370 16.57 9.67 -5.45
N ILE A 371 16.81 8.66 -6.29
CA ILE A 371 16.34 7.29 -6.06
C ILE A 371 16.99 6.70 -4.81
N LEU A 372 18.31 6.82 -4.66
CA LEU A 372 19.04 6.32 -3.47
C LEU A 372 18.56 6.97 -2.16
N SER A 373 18.15 8.23 -2.20
CA SER A 373 17.60 8.95 -1.04
C SER A 373 16.10 8.72 -0.82
N GLY A 374 15.48 7.81 -1.57
CA GLY A 374 14.07 7.42 -1.41
C GLY A 374 13.05 8.50 -1.83
N LYS A 375 13.44 9.44 -2.72
CA LYS A 375 12.53 10.45 -3.25
C LYS A 375 11.44 9.82 -4.12
N THR A 376 10.25 10.41 -4.11
CA THR A 376 9.10 9.90 -4.87
C THR A 376 9.21 10.29 -6.35
N VAL A 377 8.99 9.34 -7.25
CA VAL A 377 8.81 9.63 -8.69
C VAL A 377 7.36 10.07 -8.91
N VAL A 378 7.18 11.29 -9.40
CA VAL A 378 5.87 11.88 -9.72
C VAL A 378 5.67 11.80 -11.22
N THR A 379 4.55 11.22 -11.68
CA THR A 379 4.19 11.14 -13.09
C THR A 379 2.99 12.04 -13.42
N ASP A 380 2.97 12.61 -14.62
CA ASP A 380 1.87 13.45 -15.09
C ASP A 380 0.62 12.65 -15.47
N VAL A 381 0.81 11.41 -15.94
CA VAL A 381 -0.27 10.47 -16.28
C VAL A 381 0.08 9.04 -15.86
N THR A 382 -0.94 8.21 -15.72
CA THR A 382 -0.80 6.78 -15.35
C THR A 382 0.01 5.99 -16.38
N MET A 383 -0.03 6.38 -17.65
CA MET A 383 0.71 5.71 -18.72
C MET A 383 2.22 5.77 -18.50
N VAL A 384 2.77 6.90 -17.99
CA VAL A 384 4.19 6.98 -17.59
C VAL A 384 4.49 6.01 -16.45
N GLN A 385 3.62 5.98 -15.43
CA GLN A 385 3.75 5.05 -14.29
C GLN A 385 3.75 3.59 -14.76
N SER A 386 2.87 3.23 -15.69
CA SER A 386 2.75 1.86 -16.22
C SER A 386 3.97 1.41 -17.02
N GLY A 387 4.74 2.34 -17.58
CA GLY A 387 5.98 2.06 -18.32
C GLY A 387 7.21 1.84 -17.43
N LEU A 388 7.10 1.99 -16.11
CA LEU A 388 8.22 1.76 -15.19
C LEU A 388 8.41 0.26 -14.94
N LYS A 389 9.67 -0.19 -14.91
CA LYS A 389 10.03 -1.59 -14.60
C LYS A 389 9.70 -1.90 -13.14
N ARG A 390 8.63 -2.68 -12.92
CA ARG A 390 8.08 -2.98 -11.59
C ARG A 390 9.09 -3.71 -10.70
N ASP A 391 9.85 -4.64 -11.28
CA ASP A 391 10.87 -5.40 -10.56
C ASP A 391 11.94 -4.47 -9.97
N LEU A 392 12.44 -3.52 -10.78
CA LEU A 392 13.39 -2.51 -10.33
C LEU A 392 12.79 -1.58 -9.28
N MET A 393 11.55 -1.16 -9.47
CA MET A 393 10.85 -0.33 -8.47
C MET A 393 10.75 -1.04 -7.12
N SER A 394 10.32 -2.30 -7.13
CA SER A 394 10.21 -3.13 -5.93
C SER A 394 11.57 -3.37 -5.28
N GLU A 395 12.56 -3.73 -6.08
CA GLU A 395 13.91 -4.05 -5.62
C GLU A 395 14.64 -2.85 -5.01
N LEU A 396 14.47 -1.66 -5.60
CA LEU A 396 15.07 -0.40 -5.15
C LEU A 396 14.20 0.38 -4.16
N GLY A 397 12.98 -0.08 -3.86
CA GLY A 397 12.04 0.62 -2.99
C GLY A 397 11.52 1.95 -3.56
N VAL A 398 11.43 2.08 -4.89
CA VAL A 398 11.01 3.32 -5.55
C VAL A 398 9.52 3.55 -5.38
N ARG A 399 9.16 4.68 -4.77
CA ARG A 399 7.77 5.12 -4.64
C ARG A 399 7.35 5.94 -5.86
N VAL A 400 6.18 5.65 -6.40
CA VAL A 400 5.61 6.39 -7.53
C VAL A 400 4.26 6.98 -7.14
N TRP A 401 4.00 8.19 -7.59
CA TRP A 401 2.72 8.86 -7.38
C TRP A 401 2.27 9.58 -8.66
N CYS A 402 0.98 9.45 -9.00
CA CYS A 402 0.37 10.09 -10.16
C CYS A 402 -0.80 10.98 -9.71
N GLY A 403 -0.70 12.28 -9.98
CA GLY A 403 -1.65 13.27 -9.49
C GLY A 403 -3.00 13.29 -10.20
N VAL A 404 -3.14 12.69 -11.40
CA VAL A 404 -4.39 12.75 -12.17
C VAL A 404 -5.59 12.06 -11.49
N HIS A 405 -5.33 11.17 -10.53
CA HIS A 405 -6.36 10.49 -9.76
C HIS A 405 -6.53 11.05 -8.33
N ASP A 406 -5.73 12.05 -7.96
CA ASP A 406 -5.88 12.72 -6.66
C ASP A 406 -7.17 13.56 -6.65
N PRO A 407 -8.09 13.34 -5.69
CA PRO A 407 -9.35 14.09 -5.63
C PRO A 407 -9.16 15.61 -5.56
N GLU A 408 -8.10 16.08 -4.92
CA GLU A 408 -7.80 17.51 -4.82
C GLU A 408 -7.30 18.08 -6.14
N SER A 409 -6.71 17.26 -7.03
CA SER A 409 -6.38 17.68 -8.40
C SER A 409 -7.63 17.97 -9.22
N PHE A 410 -8.74 17.27 -8.99
CA PHE A 410 -10.03 17.59 -9.62
C PHE A 410 -10.58 18.92 -9.16
N LEU A 411 -10.48 19.22 -7.88
CA LEU A 411 -10.93 20.51 -7.32
C LEU A 411 -10.11 21.65 -7.91
N LEU A 412 -8.79 21.55 -7.90
CA LEU A 412 -7.89 22.54 -8.48
C LEU A 412 -8.12 22.75 -9.99
N GLN A 413 -8.39 21.67 -10.74
CA GLN A 413 -8.74 21.76 -12.15
C GLN A 413 -9.98 22.62 -12.37
N GLN A 414 -11.01 22.45 -11.56
CA GLN A 414 -12.27 23.17 -11.68
C GLN A 414 -12.16 24.62 -11.21
N GLU A 415 -11.51 24.86 -10.09
CA GLU A 415 -11.37 26.18 -9.48
C GLU A 415 -10.48 27.12 -10.29
N GLU A 416 -9.38 26.60 -10.83
CA GLU A 416 -8.37 27.41 -11.51
C GLU A 416 -8.36 27.25 -13.04
N HIS A 417 -9.31 26.49 -13.60
CA HIS A 417 -9.43 26.24 -15.04
C HIS A 417 -8.14 25.75 -15.72
N ILE A 418 -7.34 24.94 -15.01
CA ILE A 418 -6.12 24.31 -15.54
C ILE A 418 -6.38 22.86 -15.94
N THR A 419 -5.44 22.26 -16.68
CA THR A 419 -5.56 20.83 -17.02
C THR A 419 -5.34 19.94 -15.79
N ARG A 420 -5.90 18.73 -15.81
CA ARG A 420 -5.75 17.76 -14.71
C ARG A 420 -4.29 17.42 -14.44
N SER A 421 -3.47 17.26 -15.48
CA SER A 421 -2.04 16.99 -15.32
C SER A 421 -1.29 18.17 -14.69
N ALA A 422 -1.64 19.42 -15.05
CA ALA A 422 -1.09 20.61 -14.39
C ALA A 422 -1.51 20.69 -12.92
N ALA A 423 -2.79 20.41 -12.62
CA ALA A 423 -3.28 20.32 -11.24
C ALA A 423 -2.55 19.23 -10.45
N GLY A 424 -2.30 18.06 -11.06
CA GLY A 424 -1.52 16.97 -10.46
C GLY A 424 -0.08 17.40 -10.12
N ILE A 425 0.58 18.16 -10.98
CA ILE A 425 1.93 18.70 -10.70
C ILE A 425 1.89 19.70 -9.53
N ARG A 426 0.87 20.57 -9.46
CA ARG A 426 0.70 21.50 -8.34
C ARG A 426 0.47 20.77 -7.02
N ARG A 427 -0.32 19.71 -7.03
CA ARG A 427 -0.50 18.84 -5.87
C ARG A 427 0.78 18.14 -5.46
N ALA A 428 1.61 17.70 -6.42
CA ALA A 428 2.92 17.11 -6.13
C ALA A 428 3.82 18.09 -5.38
N TRP A 429 3.86 19.36 -5.82
CA TRP A 429 4.59 20.42 -5.12
C TRP A 429 4.14 20.59 -3.67
N GLN A 430 2.82 20.66 -3.45
CA GLN A 430 2.24 20.80 -2.10
C GLN A 430 2.52 19.58 -1.20
N LYS A 431 2.53 18.38 -1.78
CA LYS A 431 2.62 17.12 -1.05
C LYS A 431 4.04 16.68 -0.76
N PHE A 432 4.95 16.86 -1.70
CA PHE A 432 6.31 16.34 -1.64
C PHE A 432 7.37 17.42 -1.53
N GLY A 433 7.04 18.68 -1.80
CA GLY A 433 8.04 19.75 -1.86
C GLY A 433 9.20 19.36 -2.79
N ASN A 434 10.43 19.47 -2.31
CA ASN A 434 11.64 19.12 -3.06
C ASN A 434 11.99 17.62 -3.06
N ASP A 435 11.19 16.78 -2.37
CA ASP A 435 11.48 15.35 -2.23
C ASP A 435 10.86 14.49 -3.34
N CYS A 436 11.01 14.96 -4.58
CA CYS A 436 10.49 14.26 -5.75
C CYS A 436 11.39 14.39 -6.99
N VAL A 437 11.15 13.45 -7.92
CA VAL A 437 11.59 13.47 -9.31
C VAL A 437 10.34 13.59 -10.17
N LEU A 438 10.29 14.50 -11.12
CA LEU A 438 9.17 14.64 -12.06
C LEU A 438 9.45 13.86 -13.35
N ALA A 439 8.52 13.01 -13.74
CA ALA A 439 8.54 12.28 -15.02
C ALA A 439 7.27 12.62 -15.81
N ILE A 440 7.41 13.59 -16.72
CA ILE A 440 6.32 14.16 -17.51
C ILE A 440 6.47 13.68 -18.95
N GLY A 441 5.53 12.85 -19.41
CA GLY A 441 5.61 12.21 -20.72
C GLY A 441 4.41 12.46 -21.63
N ASP A 442 3.33 13.04 -21.14
CA ASP A 442 2.11 13.24 -21.92
C ASP A 442 1.75 14.72 -22.07
N ALA A 443 1.64 15.47 -20.98
CA ALA A 443 1.02 16.78 -20.97
C ALA A 443 2.04 17.94 -21.01
N PRO A 444 2.10 18.73 -22.09
CA PRO A 444 2.89 19.97 -22.12
C PRO A 444 2.53 20.97 -21.02
N THR A 445 1.26 20.98 -20.61
CA THR A 445 0.75 21.83 -19.52
C THR A 445 1.30 21.46 -18.16
N ALA A 446 1.65 20.18 -17.94
CA ALA A 446 2.33 19.73 -16.74
C ALA A 446 3.77 20.28 -16.64
N ILE A 447 4.51 20.34 -17.78
CA ILE A 447 5.81 21.01 -17.81
C ILE A 447 5.65 22.51 -17.55
N ALA A 448 4.69 23.16 -18.21
CA ALA A 448 4.47 24.59 -18.05
C ALA A 448 4.21 24.95 -16.57
N GLU A 449 3.38 24.16 -15.89
CA GLU A 449 3.10 24.34 -14.46
C GLU A 449 4.33 24.07 -13.60
N ALA A 450 5.10 23.00 -13.87
CA ALA A 450 6.33 22.70 -13.15
C ALA A 450 7.34 23.86 -13.28
N VAL A 451 7.56 24.40 -14.50
CA VAL A 451 8.45 25.52 -14.74
C VAL A 451 7.97 26.79 -14.03
N ARG A 452 6.65 27.06 -14.04
CA ARG A 452 6.05 28.17 -13.29
C ARG A 452 6.37 28.07 -11.79
N LEU A 453 6.09 26.91 -11.18
CA LEU A 453 6.34 26.67 -9.76
C LEU A 453 7.84 26.77 -9.40
N ILE A 454 8.73 26.28 -10.28
CA ILE A 454 10.19 26.37 -10.08
C ILE A 454 10.63 27.83 -10.06
N ARG A 455 10.10 28.67 -10.96
CA ARG A 455 10.47 30.09 -11.08
C ARG A 455 9.83 30.95 -10.00
N GLU A 456 8.53 30.82 -9.81
CA GLU A 456 7.75 31.69 -8.93
C GLU A 456 7.76 31.26 -7.47
N GLN A 457 7.65 29.94 -7.22
CA GLN A 457 7.54 29.36 -5.87
C GLN A 457 8.85 28.78 -5.35
N ARG A 458 9.95 28.96 -6.10
CA ARG A 458 11.29 28.43 -5.76
C ARG A 458 11.30 26.90 -5.53
N TRP A 459 10.40 26.17 -6.20
CA TRP A 459 10.39 24.71 -6.14
C TRP A 459 11.68 24.12 -6.71
N ARG A 460 12.22 23.10 -6.07
CA ARG A 460 13.49 22.46 -6.46
C ARG A 460 13.34 20.93 -6.46
N PRO A 461 12.52 20.36 -7.38
CA PRO A 461 12.52 18.91 -7.56
C PRO A 461 13.94 18.42 -7.89
N ALA A 462 14.26 17.20 -7.44
CA ALA A 462 15.62 16.67 -7.60
C ALA A 462 16.01 16.45 -9.07
N LEU A 463 15.04 16.17 -9.94
CA LEU A 463 15.19 16.03 -11.38
C LEU A 463 13.84 16.28 -12.04
N VAL A 464 13.84 16.92 -13.21
CA VAL A 464 12.66 17.05 -14.10
C VAL A 464 12.95 16.35 -15.43
N ILE A 465 12.23 15.27 -15.71
CA ILE A 465 12.21 14.60 -17.00
C ILE A 465 10.94 15.08 -17.72
N GLY A 466 11.12 15.87 -18.78
CA GLY A 466 10.02 16.47 -19.53
C GLY A 466 10.10 16.13 -21.01
N LEU A 467 9.42 15.06 -21.40
CA LEU A 467 9.45 14.47 -22.76
C LEU A 467 8.02 14.27 -23.32
N PRO A 468 7.10 15.23 -23.17
CA PRO A 468 5.75 15.06 -23.70
C PRO A 468 5.73 15.04 -25.23
N VAL A 469 4.69 14.42 -25.77
CA VAL A 469 4.37 14.45 -27.20
C VAL A 469 3.26 15.45 -27.48
N GLY A 470 3.24 16.08 -28.65
CA GLY A 470 2.12 16.91 -29.06
C GLY A 470 2.50 18.08 -29.98
N PHE A 471 1.47 18.79 -30.43
CA PHE A 471 1.63 19.92 -31.37
C PHE A 471 1.32 21.28 -30.75
N VAL A 472 0.50 21.32 -29.67
CA VAL A 472 0.08 22.56 -29.01
C VAL A 472 0.84 22.74 -27.71
N GLY A 473 1.64 23.79 -27.59
CA GLY A 473 2.41 24.14 -26.39
C GLY A 473 3.58 23.21 -26.07
N THR A 474 3.82 22.17 -26.87
CA THR A 474 4.85 21.15 -26.58
C THR A 474 6.25 21.70 -26.79
N ARG A 475 6.50 22.37 -27.91
CA ARG A 475 7.80 22.98 -28.21
C ARG A 475 8.15 24.07 -27.19
N GLU A 476 7.17 24.91 -26.87
CA GLU A 476 7.29 26.04 -25.96
C GLU A 476 7.58 25.54 -24.52
N SER A 477 6.85 24.57 -24.03
CA SER A 477 7.03 24.03 -22.69
C SER A 477 8.40 23.33 -22.53
N LYS A 478 8.84 22.56 -23.52
CA LYS A 478 10.18 21.94 -23.55
C LYS A 478 11.28 22.99 -23.61
N ALA A 479 11.14 24.01 -24.45
CA ALA A 479 12.09 25.12 -24.50
C ALA A 479 12.16 25.86 -23.16
N ALA A 480 11.02 26.10 -22.51
CA ALA A 480 10.95 26.73 -21.20
C ALA A 480 11.63 25.86 -20.13
N LEU A 481 11.46 24.53 -20.18
CA LEU A 481 12.15 23.59 -19.29
C LEU A 481 13.66 23.59 -19.57
N ARG A 482 14.07 23.55 -20.84
CA ARG A 482 15.48 23.61 -21.23
C ARG A 482 16.18 24.88 -20.70
N ALA A 483 15.49 26.00 -20.70
CA ALA A 483 15.97 27.27 -20.17
C ALA A 483 15.90 27.39 -18.63
N CYS A 484 15.31 26.41 -17.93
CA CYS A 484 15.13 26.43 -16.48
C CYS A 484 16.39 25.93 -15.76
N LEU A 485 17.36 26.82 -15.52
CA LEU A 485 18.70 26.48 -14.98
C LEU A 485 18.68 26.09 -13.49
N GLN A 486 17.57 26.29 -12.80
CA GLN A 486 17.44 26.13 -11.35
C GLN A 486 17.38 24.67 -10.89
N VAL A 487 17.13 23.73 -11.81
CA VAL A 487 16.98 22.29 -11.51
C VAL A 487 17.67 21.43 -12.56
N PRO A 488 18.15 20.23 -12.18
CA PRO A 488 18.55 19.20 -13.13
C PRO A 488 17.37 18.81 -14.01
N ARG A 489 17.60 18.67 -15.32
CA ARG A 489 16.52 18.42 -16.26
C ARG A 489 16.95 17.63 -17.48
N ILE A 490 16.01 16.83 -18.00
CA ILE A 490 16.13 16.03 -19.23
C ILE A 490 14.91 16.35 -20.08
N THR A 491 15.12 16.72 -21.33
CA THR A 491 14.06 17.03 -22.28
C THR A 491 14.53 16.80 -23.72
N ASN A 492 13.71 17.15 -24.72
CA ASN A 492 14.13 17.15 -26.12
C ASN A 492 13.57 18.37 -26.85
N ALA A 493 14.02 18.59 -28.06
CA ALA A 493 13.42 19.59 -28.96
C ALA A 493 12.22 18.99 -29.72
N GLY A 494 11.44 19.86 -30.35
CA GLY A 494 10.37 19.42 -31.26
C GLY A 494 9.11 18.92 -30.60
N THR A 495 8.35 18.11 -31.33
CA THR A 495 7.03 17.60 -30.96
C THR A 495 7.04 16.14 -30.56
N ARG A 496 8.12 15.40 -30.89
CA ARG A 496 8.30 13.99 -30.57
C ARG A 496 8.49 13.79 -29.06
N GLY A 497 8.08 12.64 -28.54
CA GLY A 497 8.15 12.28 -27.12
C GLY A 497 7.06 11.26 -26.77
N GLY A 498 6.63 11.28 -25.53
CA GLY A 498 5.53 10.44 -25.05
C GLY A 498 5.82 9.78 -23.72
N SER A 499 4.78 9.21 -23.11
CA SER A 499 4.89 8.48 -21.86
C SER A 499 5.98 7.39 -21.88
N PRO A 500 6.16 6.62 -22.98
CA PRO A 500 7.24 5.63 -23.07
C PRO A 500 8.64 6.26 -22.97
N TRP A 501 8.83 7.50 -23.47
CA TRP A 501 10.13 8.17 -23.38
C TRP A 501 10.46 8.58 -21.96
N ALA A 502 9.49 9.17 -21.24
CA ALA A 502 9.69 9.57 -19.85
C ALA A 502 9.95 8.36 -18.94
N SER A 503 9.17 7.28 -19.09
CA SER A 503 9.39 6.04 -18.33
C SER A 503 10.72 5.38 -18.68
N SER A 504 11.16 5.43 -19.95
CA SER A 504 12.45 4.88 -20.39
C SER A 504 13.63 5.55 -19.68
N VAL A 505 13.60 6.87 -19.51
CA VAL A 505 14.64 7.62 -18.77
C VAL A 505 14.63 7.28 -17.30
N VAL A 506 13.46 7.19 -16.65
CA VAL A 506 13.38 6.74 -15.24
C VAL A 506 13.93 5.33 -15.08
N ASN A 507 13.60 4.41 -16.00
CA ASN A 507 14.14 3.06 -16.02
C ASN A 507 15.66 3.05 -16.18
N ALA A 508 16.23 3.92 -17.04
CA ALA A 508 17.68 4.06 -17.19
C ALA A 508 18.34 4.48 -15.86
N VAL A 509 17.76 5.45 -15.16
CA VAL A 509 18.26 5.89 -13.85
C VAL A 509 18.17 4.76 -12.82
N MET A 510 17.09 4.00 -12.77
CA MET A 510 16.94 2.87 -11.85
C MET A 510 17.95 1.76 -12.13
N ILE A 511 18.22 1.44 -13.41
CA ILE A 511 19.23 0.46 -13.82
C ILE A 511 20.62 0.93 -13.38
N GLU A 512 20.93 2.21 -13.58
CA GLU A 512 22.21 2.79 -13.15
C GLU A 512 22.37 2.70 -11.62
N VAL A 513 21.32 2.97 -10.84
CA VAL A 513 21.32 2.78 -9.38
C VAL A 513 21.64 1.33 -9.03
N LYS A 514 20.95 0.37 -9.64
CA LYS A 514 21.18 -1.05 -9.39
C LYS A 514 22.62 -1.48 -9.71
N ASN A 515 23.15 -1.03 -10.84
CA ASN A 515 24.52 -1.34 -11.26
C ASN A 515 25.58 -0.76 -10.31
N ARG A 516 25.36 0.45 -9.79
CA ARG A 516 26.27 1.06 -8.80
C ARG A 516 26.22 0.36 -7.46
N LEU A 517 25.04 -0.05 -7.00
CA LEU A 517 24.89 -0.83 -5.77
C LEU A 517 25.60 -2.19 -5.89
N ALA A 518 25.52 -2.85 -7.06
CA ALA A 518 26.26 -4.08 -7.33
C ALA A 518 27.78 -3.86 -7.28
N ALA A 519 28.28 -2.82 -7.96
CA ALA A 519 29.70 -2.49 -7.97
C ALA A 519 30.25 -2.14 -6.58
N ALA A 520 29.45 -1.44 -5.74
CA ALA A 520 29.84 -1.12 -4.36
C ALA A 520 29.92 -2.35 -3.46
N GLY A 521 29.10 -3.38 -3.73
CA GLY A 521 29.15 -4.67 -3.02
C GLY A 521 30.37 -5.52 -3.36
N ASP A 522 30.90 -5.41 -4.57
CA ASP A 522 32.09 -6.15 -5.01
C ASP A 522 33.40 -5.58 -4.42
N THR A 523 33.42 -4.31 -4.05
CA THR A 523 34.63 -3.66 -3.46
C THR A 523 34.77 -3.85 -1.95
N GLY A 524 33.74 -4.35 -1.26
CA GLY A 524 33.73 -4.61 0.19
C GLY A 524 34.20 -6.02 0.60
N GLY A 525 34.57 -6.88 -0.35
CA GLY A 525 34.93 -8.29 -0.10
C GLY A 525 36.43 -8.63 -0.05
N GLY A 526 37.28 -7.64 0.02
CA GLY A 526 38.72 -7.84 0.03
C GLY A 526 39.44 -7.08 1.13
N GLU A 527 39.27 -7.48 2.36
CA GLU A 527 40.22 -7.32 3.48
C GLU A 527 39.56 -7.90 4.76
N GLY A 528 40.08 -9.04 5.22
CA GLY A 528 39.75 -9.60 6.53
C GLY A 528 39.70 -11.11 6.56
#